data_ac988e01a89cb7457b9246340bb0b526
#
_entry.id   ac988e01a89cb7457b9246340bb0b526
#
_cell.length_a   1.000
_cell.length_b   1.000
_cell.length_c   1.000
_cell.angle_alpha   90.00
_cell.angle_beta   90.00
_cell.angle_gamma   90.00
#
_symmetry.space_group_name_H-M   'P 1'
#
loop_
_entity.id
_entity.type
_entity.pdbx_description
1 polymer ?
#
loop_
_entity_poly.entity_id
_entity_poly.type
_entity_poly.pdbx_seq_one_letter_code
_entity_poly.pdbx_strand_id
1 'polypeptide(L)'
;DGAILFDYAQAEGMTHFGTSAKFIDAIAKIDLRPAKTHDLSSLRAMFSTGSPLVPEGFDYVYAHVKGDIQLASISGGTDIISCFVLGNPNGPGYRGEIQCAGLGMATDVFDDAGVPVRGQKGELVCTRPFPVMPIGFWNDPQGFKYRAAYFERFDNVWCHGDFAERTIHDGFIIYGRSDATLNPGGVRIGTAEIYRQVEKLEEVMEALVIGQDWPPEAPSDVRVVLFVRLRDGLVLDDALIARIKQVIRENTTPRHVPAK
;
A
#
# COMPACT_ATOMS: atom_id res chain seq x y z
N ASP A 1 11.97 -5.74 20.03
CA ASP A 1 12.39 -4.36 20.31
C ASP A 1 12.43 -3.57 19.01
N GLY A 2 11.60 -2.52 18.89
CA GLY A 2 11.52 -1.69 17.69
C GLY A 2 12.77 -0.83 17.45
N ALA A 3 13.61 -0.61 18.47
CA ALA A 3 14.81 0.21 18.37
C ALA A 3 15.99 -0.51 17.71
N ILE A 4 16.03 -1.85 17.75
CA ILE A 4 17.19 -2.64 17.31
C ILE A 4 17.69 -2.32 15.88
N LEU A 5 16.76 -1.98 14.98
CA LEU A 5 17.16 -1.61 13.60
C LEU A 5 17.82 -0.21 13.55
N PHE A 6 17.48 0.67 14.47
CA PHE A 6 18.13 1.99 14.61
C PHE A 6 19.46 1.89 15.35
N ASP A 7 19.60 1.00 16.34
CA ASP A 7 20.88 0.64 16.94
C ASP A 7 21.86 0.17 15.86
N TYR A 8 21.38 -0.73 14.98
CA TYR A 8 22.18 -1.24 13.86
C TYR A 8 22.50 -0.13 12.84
N ALA A 9 21.51 0.71 12.49
CA ALA A 9 21.71 1.82 11.55
C ALA A 9 22.79 2.79 12.05
N GLN A 10 22.79 3.11 13.35
CA GLN A 10 23.80 3.95 13.97
C GLN A 10 25.17 3.26 13.98
N ALA A 11 25.25 2.00 14.43
CA ALA A 11 26.49 1.28 14.58
C ALA A 11 27.25 1.10 13.26
N GLU A 12 26.51 0.84 12.16
CA GLU A 12 27.09 0.62 10.83
C GLU A 12 27.16 1.89 9.95
N GLY A 13 26.69 3.03 10.44
CA GLY A 13 26.64 4.27 9.66
C GLY A 13 25.76 4.12 8.42
N MET A 14 24.60 3.47 8.56
CA MET A 14 23.69 3.13 7.47
C MET A 14 23.27 4.38 6.70
N THR A 15 23.37 4.33 5.37
CA THR A 15 22.98 5.45 4.49
C THR A 15 21.60 5.28 3.88
N HIS A 16 21.15 4.03 3.67
CA HIS A 16 19.86 3.68 3.06
C HIS A 16 19.18 2.62 3.91
N PHE A 17 17.97 2.87 4.35
CA PHE A 17 17.20 1.99 5.21
C PHE A 17 15.92 1.52 4.52
N GLY A 18 15.86 0.24 4.14
CA GLY A 18 14.66 -0.38 3.60
C GLY A 18 13.85 -1.04 4.69
N THR A 19 12.53 -0.80 4.71
CA THR A 19 11.60 -1.39 5.67
C THR A 19 10.19 -1.55 5.10
N SER A 20 9.22 -1.86 5.95
CA SER A 20 7.80 -1.95 5.56
C SER A 20 6.98 -0.82 6.19
N ALA A 21 5.84 -0.49 5.55
CA ALA A 21 4.86 0.43 6.14
C ALA A 21 4.35 -0.06 7.50
N LYS A 22 4.21 -1.39 7.67
CA LYS A 22 3.82 -2.00 8.95
C LYS A 22 4.85 -1.79 10.06
N PHE A 23 6.14 -1.82 9.74
CA PHE A 23 7.18 -1.49 10.73
C PHE A 23 7.09 -0.03 11.16
N ILE A 24 6.91 0.90 10.21
CA ILE A 24 6.76 2.33 10.51
C ILE A 24 5.54 2.57 11.40
N ASP A 25 4.40 1.95 11.07
CA ASP A 25 3.18 2.02 11.90
C ASP A 25 3.41 1.45 13.32
N ALA A 26 4.07 0.29 13.41
CA ALA A 26 4.33 -0.34 14.71
C ALA A 26 5.20 0.51 15.63
N ILE A 27 6.27 1.12 15.10
CA ILE A 27 7.14 1.99 15.91
C ILE A 27 6.49 3.33 16.24
N ALA A 28 5.61 3.85 15.37
CA ALA A 28 4.81 5.02 15.65
C ALA A 28 3.82 4.78 16.81
N LYS A 29 3.15 3.63 16.83
CA LYS A 29 2.20 3.23 17.89
C LYS A 29 2.81 3.06 19.27
N ILE A 30 4.10 2.77 19.37
CA ILE A 30 4.83 2.71 20.64
C ILE A 30 5.56 4.02 20.98
N ASP A 31 5.30 5.09 20.22
CA ASP A 31 5.94 6.40 20.36
C ASP A 31 7.49 6.32 20.35
N LEU A 32 8.06 5.42 19.56
CA LEU A 32 9.51 5.34 19.40
C LEU A 32 10.00 6.61 18.69
N ARG A 33 11.05 7.23 19.20
CA ARG A 33 11.58 8.50 18.66
C ARG A 33 13.07 8.40 18.34
N PRO A 34 13.46 7.69 17.27
CA PRO A 34 14.88 7.46 16.96
C PRO A 34 15.71 8.73 16.82
N ALA A 35 15.11 9.82 16.29
CA ALA A 35 15.79 11.13 16.20
C ALA A 35 16.30 11.69 17.54
N LYS A 36 15.76 11.21 18.68
CA LYS A 36 16.17 11.64 20.02
C LYS A 36 17.18 10.71 20.68
N THR A 37 17.26 9.48 20.21
CA THR A 37 18.00 8.40 20.91
C THR A 37 19.17 7.85 20.10
N HIS A 38 19.21 8.12 18.78
CA HIS A 38 20.22 7.57 17.88
C HIS A 38 20.87 8.65 17.02
N ASP A 39 22.14 8.46 16.69
CA ASP A 39 22.80 9.25 15.65
C ASP A 39 22.48 8.65 14.27
N LEU A 40 21.58 9.29 13.56
CA LEU A 40 21.18 8.94 12.20
C LEU A 40 21.74 9.92 11.16
N SER A 41 22.84 10.61 11.46
CA SER A 41 23.44 11.62 10.56
C SER A 41 23.83 11.04 9.20
N SER A 42 24.29 9.78 9.16
CA SER A 42 24.64 9.07 7.92
C SER A 42 23.45 8.69 7.06
N LEU A 43 22.24 8.61 7.64
CA LEU A 43 21.04 8.11 6.94
C LEU A 43 20.54 9.16 5.94
N ARG A 44 20.46 8.80 4.66
CA ARG A 44 20.08 9.68 3.54
C ARG A 44 18.71 9.35 2.97
N ALA A 45 18.36 8.07 2.94
CA ALA A 45 17.08 7.61 2.38
C ALA A 45 16.46 6.50 3.22
N MET A 46 15.13 6.51 3.30
CA MET A 46 14.33 5.45 3.90
C MET A 46 13.30 4.99 2.89
N PHE A 47 13.21 3.67 2.68
CA PHE A 47 12.29 3.06 1.73
C PHE A 47 11.24 2.25 2.47
N SER A 48 9.99 2.39 2.03
CA SER A 48 8.84 1.66 2.59
C SER A 48 8.13 0.86 1.51
N THR A 49 7.92 -0.44 1.76
CA THR A 49 7.24 -1.35 0.83
C THR A 49 6.39 -2.39 1.57
N GLY A 50 5.85 -3.38 0.85
CA GLY A 50 5.05 -4.49 1.40
C GLY A 50 3.59 -4.15 1.67
N SER A 51 3.27 -2.89 1.91
CA SER A 51 1.92 -2.32 1.96
C SER A 51 1.99 -0.82 1.72
N PRO A 52 0.88 -0.15 1.34
CA PRO A 52 0.88 1.30 1.14
C PRO A 52 1.27 2.05 2.42
N LEU A 53 2.20 2.99 2.31
CA LEU A 53 2.53 3.88 3.42
C LEU A 53 1.45 4.95 3.55
N VAL A 54 0.78 4.98 4.70
CA VAL A 54 -0.27 5.97 4.99
C VAL A 54 0.33 7.36 5.20
N PRO A 55 -0.42 8.45 4.95
CA PRO A 55 0.07 9.82 5.13
C PRO A 55 0.64 10.09 6.53
N GLU A 56 0.05 9.52 7.57
CA GLU A 56 0.50 9.62 8.97
C GLU A 56 1.89 9.00 9.18
N GLY A 57 2.24 7.97 8.37
CA GLY A 57 3.58 7.37 8.38
C GLY A 57 4.65 8.34 7.85
N PHE A 58 4.31 9.18 6.85
CA PHE A 58 5.20 10.26 6.41
C PHE A 58 5.43 11.28 7.52
N ASP A 59 4.36 11.73 8.16
CA ASP A 59 4.42 12.69 9.27
C ASP A 59 5.31 12.16 10.40
N TYR A 60 5.13 10.90 10.79
CA TYR A 60 5.90 10.26 11.82
C TYR A 60 7.39 10.19 11.48
N VAL A 61 7.75 9.73 10.27
CA VAL A 61 9.15 9.59 9.88
C VAL A 61 9.86 10.94 9.90
N TYR A 62 9.26 11.98 9.32
CA TYR A 62 9.87 13.32 9.30
C TYR A 62 9.95 13.96 10.67
N ALA A 63 8.99 13.73 11.57
CA ALA A 63 8.98 14.29 12.91
C ALA A 63 9.86 13.52 13.92
N HIS A 64 9.96 12.19 13.79
CA HIS A 64 10.50 11.35 14.85
C HIS A 64 11.68 10.44 14.45
N VAL A 65 11.91 10.25 13.14
CA VAL A 65 13.08 9.48 12.65
C VAL A 65 14.14 10.43 12.11
N LYS A 66 13.86 11.18 11.06
CA LYS A 66 14.80 12.17 10.53
C LYS A 66 14.11 13.18 9.60
N GLY A 67 14.25 14.47 9.88
CA GLY A 67 13.55 15.54 9.15
C GLY A 67 14.12 15.86 7.76
N ASP A 68 15.39 15.55 7.49
CA ASP A 68 16.09 15.81 6.23
C ASP A 68 16.41 14.55 5.43
N ILE A 69 15.55 13.56 5.51
CA ILE A 69 15.67 12.28 4.80
C ILE A 69 14.80 12.23 3.56
N GLN A 70 15.25 11.52 2.51
CA GLN A 70 14.33 11.10 1.45
C GLN A 70 13.51 9.91 1.93
N LEU A 71 12.22 10.13 2.17
CA LEU A 71 11.27 9.03 2.43
C LEU A 71 10.60 8.64 1.12
N ALA A 72 10.82 7.40 0.69
CA ALA A 72 10.26 6.85 -0.53
C ALA A 72 9.37 5.65 -0.23
N SER A 73 8.06 5.78 -0.41
CA SER A 73 7.20 4.62 -0.59
C SER A 73 7.46 4.04 -1.97
N ILE A 74 7.53 2.72 -2.08
CA ILE A 74 7.81 2.02 -3.35
C ILE A 74 6.82 0.90 -3.55
N SER A 75 6.43 0.63 -4.80
CA SER A 75 5.60 -0.51 -5.18
C SER A 75 6.12 -1.18 -6.43
N GLY A 76 6.17 -2.50 -6.37
CA GLY A 76 6.62 -3.37 -7.46
C GLY A 76 6.25 -4.81 -7.17
N GLY A 77 7.00 -5.76 -7.66
CA GLY A 77 6.68 -7.17 -7.50
C GLY A 77 7.89 -8.08 -7.43
N THR A 78 7.71 -9.21 -6.80
CA THR A 78 8.74 -10.25 -6.67
C THR A 78 9.19 -10.76 -8.05
N ASP A 79 8.28 -10.92 -8.98
CA ASP A 79 8.59 -11.47 -10.31
C ASP A 79 9.48 -10.54 -11.15
N ILE A 80 9.42 -9.23 -10.91
CA ILE A 80 10.26 -8.25 -11.62
C ILE A 80 11.51 -7.87 -10.83
N ILE A 81 11.58 -8.20 -9.53
CA ILE A 81 12.69 -7.83 -8.61
C ILE A 81 13.01 -6.32 -8.71
N SER A 82 11.97 -5.51 -8.86
CA SER A 82 12.08 -4.07 -9.07
C SER A 82 10.79 -3.36 -8.66
N CYS A 83 10.73 -2.05 -8.91
CA CYS A 83 9.58 -1.22 -8.62
C CYS A 83 9.03 -0.58 -9.90
N PHE A 84 7.71 -0.64 -10.11
CA PHE A 84 7.04 0.15 -11.13
C PHE A 84 6.95 1.62 -10.75
N VAL A 85 6.81 1.89 -9.45
CA VAL A 85 6.73 3.23 -8.89
C VAL A 85 7.61 3.35 -7.65
N LEU A 86 8.33 4.46 -7.53
CA LEU A 86 9.38 4.63 -6.53
C LEU A 86 9.67 6.10 -6.22
N GLY A 87 10.68 6.35 -5.36
CA GLY A 87 11.15 7.68 -4.99
C GLY A 87 12.05 8.31 -6.04
N ASN A 88 12.06 9.64 -6.06
CA ASN A 88 12.94 10.47 -6.90
C ASN A 88 13.64 11.52 -6.05
N PRO A 89 14.99 11.43 -5.86
CA PRO A 89 15.71 12.40 -5.05
C PRO A 89 15.78 13.81 -5.65
N ASN A 90 15.46 13.94 -6.95
CA ASN A 90 15.52 15.23 -7.66
C ASN A 90 14.14 15.92 -7.76
N GLY A 91 13.10 15.32 -7.20
CA GLY A 91 11.73 15.85 -7.28
C GLY A 91 11.09 16.01 -5.91
N PRO A 92 9.98 16.77 -5.84
CA PRO A 92 9.25 16.93 -4.60
C PRO A 92 8.58 15.60 -4.20
N GLY A 93 8.52 15.33 -2.88
CA GLY A 93 7.70 14.28 -2.31
C GLY A 93 6.38 14.85 -1.80
N TYR A 94 5.28 14.22 -2.17
CA TYR A 94 3.96 14.59 -1.66
C TYR A 94 3.52 13.57 -0.60
N ARG A 95 2.95 14.10 0.49
CA ARG A 95 2.48 13.30 1.62
C ARG A 95 1.45 12.25 1.16
N GLY A 96 1.76 10.97 1.35
CA GLY A 96 0.88 9.86 0.98
C GLY A 96 0.98 9.40 -0.48
N GLU A 97 1.89 9.98 -1.27
CA GLU A 97 2.13 9.58 -2.65
C GLU A 97 3.48 8.87 -2.82
N ILE A 98 3.54 7.96 -3.78
CA ILE A 98 4.80 7.47 -4.36
C ILE A 98 5.19 8.46 -5.46
N GLN A 99 6.44 8.93 -5.45
CA GLN A 99 6.83 10.13 -6.20
C GLN A 99 6.71 10.01 -7.72
N CYS A 100 7.07 8.87 -8.32
CA CYS A 100 7.09 8.76 -9.78
C CYS A 100 7.16 7.30 -10.27
N ALA A 101 7.03 7.12 -11.58
CA ALA A 101 7.36 5.87 -12.26
C ALA A 101 8.85 5.55 -12.15
N GLY A 102 9.19 4.26 -12.07
CA GLY A 102 10.55 3.77 -12.05
C GLY A 102 11.30 4.06 -13.37
N LEU A 103 12.62 4.15 -13.30
CA LEU A 103 13.46 4.34 -14.49
C LEU A 103 13.30 3.14 -15.45
N GLY A 104 12.98 3.45 -16.71
CA GLY A 104 12.72 2.44 -17.75
C GLY A 104 11.34 1.81 -17.67
N MET A 105 10.47 2.26 -16.75
CA MET A 105 9.11 1.77 -16.57
C MET A 105 8.11 2.77 -17.18
N ALA A 106 7.39 2.35 -18.23
CA ALA A 106 6.29 3.12 -18.79
C ALA A 106 5.00 2.88 -18.00
N THR A 107 5.04 3.23 -16.71
CA THR A 107 3.96 2.98 -15.75
C THR A 107 2.83 3.97 -15.94
N ASP A 108 1.60 3.49 -15.93
CA ASP A 108 0.37 4.28 -15.98
C ASP A 108 -0.76 3.62 -15.17
N VAL A 109 -1.93 4.25 -15.13
CA VAL A 109 -3.14 3.71 -14.52
C VAL A 109 -4.23 3.67 -15.58
N PHE A 110 -4.83 2.49 -15.79
CA PHE A 110 -5.89 2.27 -16.76
C PHE A 110 -7.23 2.04 -16.08
N ASP A 111 -8.30 2.56 -16.68
CA ASP A 111 -9.67 2.17 -16.33
C ASP A 111 -10.01 0.76 -16.85
N ASP A 112 -11.24 0.29 -16.60
CA ASP A 112 -11.68 -1.03 -17.05
C ASP A 112 -11.76 -1.18 -18.57
N ALA A 113 -11.81 -0.07 -19.31
CA ALA A 113 -11.80 -0.05 -20.77
C ALA A 113 -10.38 -0.02 -21.37
N GLY A 114 -9.34 0.02 -20.51
CA GLY A 114 -7.93 0.12 -20.94
C GLY A 114 -7.52 1.54 -21.36
N VAL A 115 -8.24 2.56 -20.90
CA VAL A 115 -7.93 3.96 -21.19
C VAL A 115 -7.11 4.54 -20.02
N PRO A 116 -6.01 5.26 -20.31
CA PRO A 116 -5.22 5.94 -19.27
C PRO A 116 -6.07 6.99 -18.54
N VAL A 117 -6.00 6.98 -17.19
CA VAL A 117 -6.73 7.93 -16.34
C VAL A 117 -5.80 8.63 -15.36
N ARG A 118 -6.18 9.85 -14.92
CA ARG A 118 -5.49 10.65 -13.89
C ARG A 118 -6.49 11.17 -12.88
N GLY A 119 -6.10 11.19 -11.59
CA GLY A 119 -6.99 11.56 -10.50
C GLY A 119 -8.20 10.63 -10.36
N GLN A 120 -8.09 9.44 -10.92
CA GLN A 120 -9.10 8.38 -10.86
C GLN A 120 -8.41 7.05 -10.58
N LYS A 121 -9.14 6.18 -9.89
CA LYS A 121 -8.65 4.84 -9.56
C LYS A 121 -8.78 3.90 -10.76
N GLY A 122 -7.80 3.02 -10.90
CA GLY A 122 -7.76 2.01 -11.95
C GLY A 122 -6.67 0.96 -11.69
N GLU A 123 -6.28 0.26 -12.72
CA GLU A 123 -5.23 -0.76 -12.66
C GLU A 123 -3.86 -0.16 -12.92
N LEU A 124 -2.89 -0.49 -12.08
CA LEU A 124 -1.49 -0.18 -12.32
C LEU A 124 -0.97 -1.03 -13.48
N VAL A 125 -0.48 -0.36 -14.52
CA VAL A 125 0.00 -1.02 -15.72
C VAL A 125 1.39 -0.55 -16.12
N CYS A 126 2.11 -1.37 -16.90
CA CYS A 126 3.29 -0.94 -17.63
C CYS A 126 3.04 -1.14 -19.14
N THR A 127 3.02 -0.04 -19.89
CA THR A 127 2.52 0.01 -21.26
C THR A 127 3.58 -0.35 -22.31
N ARG A 128 4.83 -0.58 -21.88
CA ARG A 128 5.95 -0.94 -22.78
C ARG A 128 6.81 -2.00 -22.12
N PRO A 129 7.57 -2.79 -22.89
CA PRO A 129 8.60 -3.67 -22.36
C PRO A 129 9.58 -2.89 -21.46
N PHE A 130 10.03 -3.52 -20.39
CA PHE A 130 10.90 -2.90 -19.39
C PHE A 130 12.10 -3.81 -19.05
N PRO A 131 13.21 -3.24 -18.52
CA PRO A 131 14.49 -3.95 -18.41
C PRO A 131 14.46 -5.23 -17.57
N VAL A 132 13.62 -5.30 -16.55
CA VAL A 132 13.51 -6.42 -15.60
C VAL A 132 12.26 -7.26 -15.82
N MET A 133 11.69 -7.20 -17.00
CA MET A 133 10.57 -8.05 -17.39
C MET A 133 10.99 -9.51 -17.40
N PRO A 134 10.29 -10.42 -16.71
CA PRO A 134 10.60 -11.85 -16.73
C PRO A 134 10.56 -12.42 -18.15
N ILE A 135 11.44 -13.34 -18.43
CA ILE A 135 11.45 -14.06 -19.72
C ILE A 135 10.39 -15.17 -19.79
N GLY A 136 9.80 -15.52 -18.66
CA GLY A 136 8.76 -16.55 -18.51
C GLY A 136 8.70 -17.11 -17.10
N PHE A 137 7.80 -18.05 -16.89
CA PHE A 137 7.64 -18.75 -15.61
C PHE A 137 8.22 -20.17 -15.66
N TRP A 138 8.64 -20.66 -14.51
CA TRP A 138 9.08 -22.04 -14.36
C TRP A 138 7.91 -23.01 -14.64
N ASN A 139 8.19 -24.11 -15.36
CA ASN A 139 7.17 -25.07 -15.80
C ASN A 139 6.01 -24.45 -16.62
N ASP A 140 6.32 -23.48 -17.47
CA ASP A 140 5.39 -22.82 -18.38
C ASP A 140 5.96 -22.70 -19.80
N PRO A 141 6.27 -23.83 -20.48
CA PRO A 141 7.00 -23.81 -21.77
C PRO A 141 6.23 -23.13 -22.91
N GLN A 142 4.91 -23.01 -22.80
CA GLN A 142 4.06 -22.29 -23.76
C GLN A 142 3.76 -20.86 -23.33
N GLY A 143 4.17 -20.43 -22.11
CA GLY A 143 3.93 -19.09 -21.59
C GLY A 143 2.48 -18.79 -21.20
N PHE A 144 1.64 -19.81 -21.04
CA PHE A 144 0.22 -19.61 -20.70
C PHE A 144 0.01 -18.99 -19.33
N LYS A 145 0.75 -19.47 -18.32
CA LYS A 145 0.66 -18.93 -16.94
C LYS A 145 1.16 -17.50 -16.88
N TYR A 146 2.29 -17.24 -17.55
CA TYR A 146 2.87 -15.91 -17.62
C TYR A 146 1.94 -14.92 -18.31
N ARG A 147 1.35 -15.32 -19.45
CA ARG A 147 0.36 -14.51 -20.16
C ARG A 147 -0.89 -14.25 -19.31
N ALA A 148 -1.44 -15.28 -18.69
CA ALA A 148 -2.62 -15.16 -17.84
C ALA A 148 -2.37 -14.24 -16.63
N ALA A 149 -1.17 -14.28 -16.04
CA ALA A 149 -0.85 -13.46 -14.89
C ALA A 149 -0.82 -11.96 -15.20
N TYR A 150 -0.34 -11.55 -16.39
CA TYR A 150 0.00 -10.16 -16.64
C TYR A 150 -0.58 -9.54 -17.91
N PHE A 151 -1.04 -10.33 -18.90
CA PHE A 151 -1.42 -9.84 -20.23
C PHE A 151 -2.83 -10.25 -20.67
N GLU A 152 -3.60 -10.91 -19.80
CA GLU A 152 -4.95 -11.37 -20.16
C GLU A 152 -5.96 -10.23 -20.12
N ARG A 153 -5.76 -9.28 -19.20
CA ARG A 153 -6.70 -8.18 -18.99
C ARG A 153 -6.62 -7.10 -20.08
N PHE A 154 -5.39 -6.72 -20.45
CA PHE A 154 -5.13 -5.71 -21.48
C PHE A 154 -4.11 -6.28 -22.45
N ASP A 155 -4.47 -6.32 -23.74
CA ASP A 155 -3.62 -6.94 -24.76
C ASP A 155 -2.28 -6.19 -24.91
N ASN A 156 -1.17 -6.96 -24.79
CA ASN A 156 0.20 -6.44 -24.84
C ASN A 156 0.57 -5.38 -23.78
N VAL A 157 -0.21 -5.24 -22.71
CA VAL A 157 0.07 -4.35 -21.58
C VAL A 157 0.22 -5.17 -20.31
N TRP A 158 1.32 -4.96 -19.60
CA TRP A 158 1.52 -5.59 -18.28
C TRP A 158 0.55 -5.01 -17.27
N CYS A 159 -0.42 -5.80 -16.82
CA CYS A 159 -1.32 -5.47 -15.74
C CYS A 159 -0.76 -6.02 -14.42
N HIS A 160 -0.33 -5.12 -13.52
CA HIS A 160 0.40 -5.55 -12.32
C HIS A 160 -0.48 -6.19 -11.25
N GLY A 161 -1.77 -5.90 -11.29
CA GLY A 161 -2.74 -6.39 -10.31
C GLY A 161 -2.76 -5.56 -9.02
N ASP A 162 -2.34 -4.30 -9.09
CA ASP A 162 -2.51 -3.31 -8.05
C ASP A 162 -3.58 -2.29 -8.46
N PHE A 163 -4.51 -1.98 -7.53
CA PHE A 163 -5.50 -0.94 -7.70
C PHE A 163 -4.88 0.39 -7.26
N ALA A 164 -4.76 1.32 -8.18
CA ALA A 164 -3.94 2.52 -8.00
C ALA A 164 -4.61 3.77 -8.58
N GLU A 165 -4.04 4.91 -8.27
CA GLU A 165 -4.34 6.20 -8.88
C GLU A 165 -3.05 6.88 -9.30
N ARG A 166 -3.00 7.45 -10.50
CA ARG A 166 -1.98 8.40 -10.89
C ARG A 166 -2.47 9.81 -10.58
N THR A 167 -1.76 10.50 -9.68
CA THR A 167 -2.17 11.80 -9.17
C THR A 167 -1.93 12.93 -10.17
N ILE A 168 -2.44 14.12 -9.84
CA ILE A 168 -2.17 15.35 -10.63
C ILE A 168 -0.71 15.80 -10.55
N HIS A 169 0.07 15.28 -9.57
CA HIS A 169 1.50 15.55 -9.42
C HIS A 169 2.37 14.55 -10.19
N ASP A 170 1.78 13.68 -11.00
CA ASP A 170 2.45 12.53 -11.64
C ASP A 170 3.00 11.48 -10.66
N GLY A 171 2.62 11.57 -9.39
CA GLY A 171 2.83 10.55 -8.38
C GLY A 171 1.78 9.45 -8.44
N PHE A 172 1.87 8.48 -7.51
CA PHE A 172 0.96 7.33 -7.48
C PHE A 172 0.48 7.06 -6.05
N ILE A 173 -0.77 6.64 -5.93
CA ILE A 173 -1.35 6.12 -4.68
C ILE A 173 -1.77 4.68 -4.93
N ILE A 174 -1.30 3.75 -4.11
CA ILE A 174 -1.71 2.35 -4.15
C ILE A 174 -2.83 2.13 -3.13
N TYR A 175 -3.95 1.56 -3.60
CA TYR A 175 -5.13 1.25 -2.77
C TYR A 175 -5.20 -0.22 -2.35
N GLY A 176 -4.29 -1.04 -2.84
CA GLY A 176 -4.17 -2.46 -2.54
C GLY A 176 -4.10 -3.32 -3.80
N ARG A 177 -4.20 -4.63 -3.62
CA ARG A 177 -4.23 -5.58 -4.73
C ARG A 177 -5.59 -5.54 -5.43
N SER A 178 -5.57 -5.64 -6.77
CA SER A 178 -6.80 -5.65 -7.56
C SER A 178 -7.65 -6.91 -7.33
N ASP A 179 -7.00 -8.05 -7.06
CA ASP A 179 -7.63 -9.32 -6.71
C ASP A 179 -8.25 -9.31 -5.31
N ALA A 180 -7.81 -8.41 -4.43
CA ALA A 180 -8.38 -8.17 -3.11
C ALA A 180 -9.33 -6.96 -3.07
N THR A 181 -9.63 -6.35 -4.21
CA THR A 181 -10.57 -5.23 -4.30
C THR A 181 -11.99 -5.72 -3.99
N LEU A 182 -12.66 -5.02 -3.09
CA LEU A 182 -14.05 -5.27 -2.72
C LEU A 182 -14.98 -4.60 -3.73
N ASN A 183 -16.18 -5.18 -3.92
CA ASN A 183 -17.14 -4.64 -4.89
C ASN A 183 -18.57 -4.56 -4.32
N PRO A 184 -18.81 -3.97 -3.14
CA PRO A 184 -20.14 -3.88 -2.55
C PRO A 184 -21.03 -2.94 -3.37
N GLY A 185 -22.19 -3.46 -3.81
CA GLY A 185 -23.14 -2.71 -4.65
C GLY A 185 -22.53 -2.22 -5.96
N GLY A 186 -21.59 -2.96 -6.55
CA GLY A 186 -20.96 -2.64 -7.83
C GLY A 186 -19.89 -1.53 -7.79
N VAL A 187 -19.45 -1.09 -6.60
CA VAL A 187 -18.41 -0.06 -6.46
C VAL A 187 -17.11 -0.69 -5.97
N ARG A 188 -16.04 -0.53 -6.75
CA ARG A 188 -14.70 -1.04 -6.38
C ARG A 188 -14.11 -0.22 -5.22
N ILE A 189 -13.72 -0.94 -4.17
CA ILE A 189 -13.13 -0.39 -2.95
C ILE A 189 -11.79 -1.11 -2.70
N GLY A 190 -10.71 -0.34 -2.62
CA GLY A 190 -9.41 -0.87 -2.22
C GLY A 190 -9.37 -1.17 -0.72
N THR A 191 -8.89 -2.35 -0.35
CA THR A 191 -8.79 -2.76 1.06
C THR A 191 -7.96 -1.78 1.91
N ALA A 192 -6.93 -1.16 1.32
CA ALA A 192 -6.11 -0.16 2.00
C ALA A 192 -6.90 1.10 2.40
N GLU A 193 -8.00 1.40 1.74
CA GLU A 193 -8.87 2.54 2.11
C GLU A 193 -9.51 2.31 3.49
N ILE A 194 -9.88 1.07 3.79
CA ILE A 194 -10.43 0.68 5.10
C ILE A 194 -9.30 0.58 6.13
N TYR A 195 -8.18 -0.09 5.79
CA TYR A 195 -7.03 -0.22 6.70
C TYR A 195 -6.53 1.13 7.21
N ARG A 196 -6.40 2.13 6.32
CA ARG A 196 -5.98 3.49 6.69
C ARG A 196 -6.85 4.14 7.77
N GLN A 197 -8.11 3.78 7.88
CA GLN A 197 -8.99 4.35 8.89
C GLN A 197 -8.94 3.54 10.19
N VAL A 198 -8.97 2.24 10.09
CA VAL A 198 -9.01 1.33 11.24
C VAL A 198 -7.69 1.36 12.02
N GLU A 199 -6.58 1.40 11.30
CA GLU A 199 -5.24 1.39 11.90
C GLU A 199 -4.86 2.70 12.60
N LYS A 200 -5.63 3.80 12.42
CA LYS A 200 -5.52 5.04 13.21
C LYS A 200 -5.97 4.87 14.66
N LEU A 201 -6.79 3.87 14.94
CA LEU A 201 -7.29 3.61 16.28
C LEU A 201 -6.17 2.92 17.10
N GLU A 202 -5.83 3.51 18.24
CA GLU A 202 -4.76 3.02 19.12
C GLU A 202 -5.02 1.59 19.63
N GLU A 203 -6.27 1.20 19.74
CA GLU A 203 -6.69 -0.13 20.17
C GLU A 203 -6.42 -1.21 19.15
N VAL A 204 -6.31 -0.85 17.85
CA VAL A 204 -6.16 -1.81 16.75
C VAL A 204 -4.70 -1.98 16.40
N MET A 205 -4.21 -3.21 16.52
CA MET A 205 -2.84 -3.58 16.12
C MET A 205 -2.76 -4.01 14.67
N GLU A 206 -3.76 -4.76 14.20
CA GLU A 206 -3.84 -5.27 12.82
C GLU A 206 -5.29 -5.34 12.39
N ALA A 207 -5.51 -5.24 11.09
CA ALA A 207 -6.81 -5.40 10.47
C ALA A 207 -6.72 -6.29 9.22
N LEU A 208 -7.77 -7.09 8.98
CA LEU A 208 -7.96 -7.86 7.77
C LEU A 208 -9.37 -7.61 7.24
N VAL A 209 -9.48 -7.16 6.00
CA VAL A 209 -10.74 -6.94 5.31
C VAL A 209 -10.90 -7.95 4.20
N ILE A 210 -12.08 -8.56 4.14
CA ILE A 210 -12.47 -9.45 3.05
C ILE A 210 -13.84 -9.08 2.49
N GLY A 211 -14.07 -9.38 1.22
CA GLY A 211 -15.40 -9.45 0.62
C GLY A 211 -15.99 -10.82 0.86
N GLN A 212 -17.23 -10.87 1.32
CA GLN A 212 -17.98 -12.10 1.45
C GLN A 212 -19.20 -12.03 0.55
N ASP A 213 -19.36 -13.02 -0.32
CA ASP A 213 -20.58 -13.17 -1.12
C ASP A 213 -21.81 -13.26 -0.21
N TRP A 214 -22.84 -12.46 -0.53
CA TRP A 214 -24.00 -12.33 0.33
C TRP A 214 -25.31 -12.15 -0.46
N PRO A 215 -26.44 -12.76 -0.03
CA PRO A 215 -26.54 -13.77 1.04
C PRO A 215 -25.90 -15.11 0.63
N PRO A 216 -25.49 -15.98 1.58
CA PRO A 216 -24.74 -17.20 1.29
C PRO A 216 -25.47 -18.19 0.37
N GLU A 217 -26.79 -18.27 0.50
CA GLU A 217 -27.62 -19.24 -0.24
C GLU A 217 -27.89 -18.82 -1.70
N ALA A 218 -27.83 -17.51 -1.98
CA ALA A 218 -28.06 -16.94 -3.30
C ALA A 218 -27.30 -15.60 -3.43
N PRO A 219 -26.00 -15.63 -3.66
CA PRO A 219 -25.18 -14.40 -3.69
C PRO A 219 -25.67 -13.44 -4.77
N SER A 220 -26.00 -12.23 -4.36
CA SER A 220 -26.39 -11.13 -5.25
C SER A 220 -25.52 -9.90 -5.10
N ASP A 221 -24.69 -9.86 -4.05
CA ASP A 221 -23.77 -8.76 -3.74
C ASP A 221 -22.60 -9.27 -2.90
N VAL A 222 -21.67 -8.37 -2.56
CA VAL A 222 -20.55 -8.60 -1.67
C VAL A 222 -20.73 -7.74 -0.42
N ARG A 223 -20.65 -8.34 0.76
CA ARG A 223 -20.55 -7.57 2.00
C ARG A 223 -19.12 -7.46 2.51
N VAL A 224 -18.79 -6.31 3.05
CA VAL A 224 -17.49 -6.06 3.68
C VAL A 224 -17.47 -6.68 5.08
N VAL A 225 -16.49 -7.55 5.32
CA VAL A 225 -16.22 -8.14 6.65
C VAL A 225 -14.85 -7.69 7.11
N LEU A 226 -14.77 -7.16 8.31
CA LEU A 226 -13.55 -6.66 8.93
C LEU A 226 -13.21 -7.48 10.17
N PHE A 227 -12.02 -8.05 10.17
CA PHE A 227 -11.40 -8.66 11.35
C PHE A 227 -10.37 -7.70 11.94
N VAL A 228 -10.33 -7.57 13.26
CA VAL A 228 -9.35 -6.73 13.95
C VAL A 228 -8.63 -7.52 15.03
N ARG A 229 -7.32 -7.33 15.13
CA ARG A 229 -6.53 -7.76 16.29
C ARG A 229 -6.31 -6.54 17.18
N LEU A 230 -6.78 -6.63 18.40
CA LEU A 230 -6.67 -5.57 19.39
C LEU A 230 -5.36 -5.69 20.18
N ARG A 231 -4.99 -4.60 20.86
CA ARG A 231 -3.93 -4.64 21.88
C ARG A 231 -4.32 -5.60 23.01
N ASP A 232 -3.30 -6.19 23.63
CA ASP A 232 -3.51 -7.13 24.74
C ASP A 232 -4.32 -6.49 25.87
N GLY A 233 -5.28 -7.24 26.38
CA GLY A 233 -6.18 -6.81 27.46
C GLY A 233 -7.42 -6.04 27.00
N LEU A 234 -7.56 -5.73 25.71
CA LEU A 234 -8.77 -5.09 25.16
C LEU A 234 -9.74 -6.13 24.57
N VAL A 235 -11.02 -5.79 24.59
CA VAL A 235 -12.11 -6.61 24.05
C VAL A 235 -12.84 -5.81 22.98
N LEU A 236 -13.25 -6.48 21.93
CA LEU A 236 -14.09 -5.89 20.88
C LEU A 236 -15.54 -5.81 21.38
N ASP A 237 -15.85 -4.70 22.05
CA ASP A 237 -17.19 -4.40 22.53
C ASP A 237 -17.99 -3.55 21.52
N ASP A 238 -19.28 -3.35 21.80
CA ASP A 238 -20.19 -2.58 20.93
C ASP A 238 -19.74 -1.12 20.77
N ALA A 239 -19.11 -0.52 21.77
CA ALA A 239 -18.63 0.85 21.73
C ALA A 239 -17.43 0.99 20.77
N LEU A 240 -16.48 0.05 20.81
CA LEU A 240 -15.36 0.03 19.90
C LEU A 240 -15.80 -0.31 18.47
N ILE A 241 -16.75 -1.25 18.29
CA ILE A 241 -17.34 -1.56 16.98
C ILE A 241 -18.02 -0.31 16.39
N ALA A 242 -18.80 0.42 17.18
CA ALA A 242 -19.46 1.66 16.73
C ALA A 242 -18.42 2.71 16.32
N ARG A 243 -17.34 2.89 17.09
CA ARG A 243 -16.28 3.84 16.80
C ARG A 243 -15.50 3.48 15.54
N ILE A 244 -15.15 2.19 15.34
CA ILE A 244 -14.53 1.71 14.11
C ILE A 244 -15.41 2.07 12.90
N LYS A 245 -16.69 1.73 12.96
CA LYS A 245 -17.64 2.02 11.87
C LYS A 245 -17.81 3.52 11.63
N GLN A 246 -17.79 4.33 12.69
CA GLN A 246 -17.86 5.79 12.60
C GLN A 246 -16.63 6.37 11.90
N VAL A 247 -15.42 6.01 12.31
CA VAL A 247 -14.17 6.50 11.72
C VAL A 247 -14.11 6.15 10.21
N ILE A 248 -14.51 4.93 9.84
CA ILE A 248 -14.58 4.56 8.42
C ILE A 248 -15.60 5.44 7.68
N ARG A 249 -16.81 5.61 8.23
CA ARG A 249 -17.89 6.37 7.58
C ARG A 249 -17.54 7.85 7.37
N GLU A 250 -16.86 8.46 8.33
CA GLU A 250 -16.50 9.88 8.30
C GLU A 250 -15.38 10.20 7.31
N ASN A 251 -14.50 9.22 7.06
CA ASN A 251 -13.30 9.42 6.23
C ASN A 251 -13.33 8.70 4.87
N THR A 252 -14.43 8.00 4.56
CA THR A 252 -14.64 7.29 3.31
C THR A 252 -16.11 7.41 2.87
N THR A 253 -16.67 6.36 2.28
CA THR A 253 -18.08 6.34 1.90
C THR A 253 -18.86 5.29 2.73
N PRO A 254 -20.20 5.37 2.80
CA PRO A 254 -21.00 4.36 3.49
C PRO A 254 -20.76 2.91 3.04
N ARG A 255 -20.30 2.72 1.82
CA ARG A 255 -20.01 1.39 1.25
C ARG A 255 -18.74 0.73 1.82
N HIS A 256 -17.83 1.52 2.38
CA HIS A 256 -16.64 1.02 3.08
C HIS A 256 -16.94 0.49 4.48
N VAL A 257 -18.10 0.85 5.04
CA VAL A 257 -18.44 0.48 6.42
C VAL A 257 -18.72 -1.02 6.49
N PRO A 258 -17.97 -1.77 7.33
CA PRO A 258 -18.15 -3.21 7.46
C PRO A 258 -19.57 -3.57 7.91
N ALA A 259 -20.14 -4.56 7.26
CA ALA A 259 -21.39 -5.19 7.69
C ALA A 259 -21.17 -6.02 8.95
N LYS A 260 -19.99 -6.68 9.05
CA LYS A 260 -19.61 -7.55 10.17
C LYS A 260 -18.16 -7.30 10.57
#